data_a99646df7eba884c00ff14acb3df32e6
#
_entry.id   a99646df7eba884c00ff14acb3df32e6
#
_cell.length_a   1.000
_cell.length_b   1.000
_cell.length_c   1.000
_cell.angle_alpha   90.00
_cell.angle_beta   90.00
_cell.angle_gamma   90.00
#
_symmetry.space_group_name_H-M   'P 1'
#
loop_
_entity.id
_entity.type
_entity.pdbx_description
1 polymer ?
#
loop_
_entity_poly.entity_id
_entity_poly.type
_entity_poly.pdbx_seq_one_letter_code
_entity_poly.pdbx_strand_id
1 'polypeptide(L)'
;TVSNGAVLIKKGRLELIPWSKQDEKACTLKKGTVLASGPLMLKDGQVCDLSGTNRNFVDTKHPRSAVALTREGKILLIVVDGRRKGKAEGINIPELAHMIRVLGGEDALNLDGGGSSTLWSGELPDKGIANTPSGSAERKVANSLCVYE
;
A
#
# COMPACT_ATOMS: atom_id res chain seq x y z
N THR A 1 -12.01 9.89 2.37
CA THR A 1 -10.92 8.98 1.93
C THR A 1 -10.87 9.08 0.43
N VAL A 2 -9.80 9.62 -0.09
CA VAL A 2 -9.67 9.76 -1.55
C VAL A 2 -8.90 8.55 -2.04
N SER A 3 -9.63 7.50 -2.44
CA SER A 3 -9.05 6.42 -3.23
C SER A 3 -8.86 6.95 -4.65
N ASN A 4 -7.62 7.18 -5.05
CA ASN A 4 -7.26 7.62 -6.40
C ASN A 4 -6.42 6.60 -7.16
N GLY A 5 -6.28 5.40 -6.59
CA GLY A 5 -5.61 4.26 -7.18
C GLY A 5 -6.30 2.95 -6.82
N ALA A 6 -5.97 1.89 -7.54
CA ALA A 6 -6.43 0.54 -7.25
C ALA A 6 -5.37 -0.51 -7.59
N VAL A 7 -5.38 -1.60 -6.81
CA VAL A 7 -4.79 -2.87 -7.20
C VAL A 7 -5.80 -3.60 -8.08
N LEU A 8 -5.42 -3.92 -9.30
CA LEU A 8 -6.17 -4.77 -10.20
C LEU A 8 -5.48 -6.12 -10.31
N ILE A 9 -6.18 -7.21 -9.96
CA ILE A 9 -5.68 -8.57 -10.13
C ILE A 9 -6.56 -9.25 -11.19
N LYS A 10 -5.96 -9.61 -12.32
CA LYS A 10 -6.64 -10.25 -13.42
C LYS A 10 -5.74 -11.27 -14.10
N LYS A 11 -6.23 -12.50 -14.26
CA LYS A 11 -5.50 -13.61 -14.92
C LYS A 11 -4.09 -13.82 -14.32
N GLY A 12 -3.95 -13.75 -13.00
CA GLY A 12 -2.68 -13.94 -12.29
C GLY A 12 -1.69 -12.78 -12.41
N ARG A 13 -2.09 -11.65 -12.99
CA ARG A 13 -1.28 -10.42 -13.06
C ARG A 13 -1.84 -9.38 -12.12
N LEU A 14 -0.92 -8.67 -11.46
CA LEU A 14 -1.21 -7.50 -10.63
C LEU A 14 -0.79 -6.24 -11.38
N GLU A 15 -1.68 -5.26 -11.39
CA GLU A 15 -1.44 -3.93 -11.95
C GLU A 15 -1.86 -2.88 -10.92
N LEU A 16 -1.15 -1.76 -10.90
CA LEU A 16 -1.51 -0.57 -10.12
C LEU A 16 -2.00 0.50 -11.09
N ILE A 17 -3.25 0.91 -10.94
CA ILE A 17 -3.94 1.79 -11.88
C ILE A 17 -4.50 3.02 -11.16
N PRO A 18 -4.60 4.17 -11.85
CA PRO A 18 -5.43 5.27 -11.40
C PRO A 18 -6.88 4.79 -11.24
N TRP A 19 -7.57 5.29 -10.23
CA TRP A 19 -8.94 4.89 -9.91
C TRP A 19 -9.79 6.06 -9.45
N SER A 20 -11.01 6.14 -9.94
CA SER A 20 -11.96 7.20 -9.62
C SER A 20 -13.31 6.64 -9.17
N LYS A 21 -14.17 7.50 -8.64
CA LYS A 21 -15.57 7.14 -8.33
C LYS A 21 -16.38 6.74 -9.56
N GLN A 22 -16.00 7.24 -10.74
CA GLN A 22 -16.64 6.86 -12.00
C GLN A 22 -16.23 5.44 -12.39
N ASP A 23 -14.95 5.08 -12.23
CA ASP A 23 -14.46 3.73 -12.46
C ASP A 23 -15.12 2.73 -11.52
N GLU A 24 -15.30 3.11 -10.25
CA GLU A 24 -16.00 2.27 -9.26
C GLU A 24 -17.45 1.97 -9.69
N LYS A 25 -18.18 2.99 -10.17
CA LYS A 25 -19.55 2.83 -10.67
C LYS A 25 -19.63 2.04 -11.98
N ALA A 26 -18.64 2.21 -12.85
CA ALA A 26 -18.57 1.55 -14.16
C ALA A 26 -17.95 0.15 -14.07
N CYS A 27 -17.38 -0.23 -12.93
CA CYS A 27 -16.65 -1.48 -12.77
C CYS A 27 -17.56 -2.69 -12.94
N THR A 28 -17.42 -3.36 -14.07
CA THR A 28 -18.14 -4.59 -14.43
C THR A 28 -17.18 -5.76 -14.61
N LEU A 29 -16.21 -5.92 -13.70
CA LEU A 29 -15.24 -6.99 -13.78
C LEU A 29 -15.94 -8.36 -13.71
N LYS A 30 -16.08 -9.02 -14.86
CA LYS A 30 -16.63 -10.38 -14.94
C LYS A 30 -15.68 -11.42 -14.30
N LYS A 31 -14.38 -11.16 -14.31
CA LYS A 31 -13.33 -12.01 -13.68
C LYS A 31 -12.17 -11.13 -13.25
N GLY A 32 -11.80 -11.19 -11.99
CA GLY A 32 -10.72 -10.44 -11.38
C GLY A 32 -11.12 -9.79 -10.07
N THR A 33 -10.19 -9.11 -9.45
CA THR A 33 -10.38 -8.40 -8.19
C THR A 33 -9.85 -6.97 -8.32
N VAL A 34 -10.59 -6.01 -7.80
CA VAL A 34 -10.14 -4.62 -7.65
C VAL A 34 -10.14 -4.28 -6.16
N LEU A 35 -9.03 -3.76 -5.67
CA LEU A 35 -8.92 -3.17 -4.35
C LEU A 35 -8.58 -1.69 -4.51
N ALA A 36 -9.59 -0.84 -4.37
CA ALA A 36 -9.41 0.61 -4.40
C ALA A 36 -8.74 1.11 -3.12
N SER A 37 -7.73 1.94 -3.26
CA SER A 37 -6.98 2.52 -2.16
C SER A 37 -6.32 3.85 -2.56
N GLY A 38 -5.42 4.38 -1.75
CA GLY A 38 -4.71 5.61 -2.12
C GLY A 38 -3.89 6.24 -1.00
N PRO A 39 -3.08 7.21 -1.41
CA PRO A 39 -2.91 7.69 -2.78
C PRO A 39 -2.07 6.75 -3.65
N LEU A 40 -2.29 6.81 -4.98
CA LEU A 40 -1.33 6.33 -5.97
C LEU A 40 -0.11 7.26 -5.89
N MET A 41 1.04 6.70 -5.57
CA MET A 41 2.25 7.47 -5.24
C MET A 41 3.22 7.56 -6.40
N LEU A 42 3.37 6.45 -7.12
CA LEU A 42 4.24 6.34 -8.29
C LEU A 42 3.47 5.72 -9.45
N LYS A 43 3.73 6.21 -10.65
CA LYS A 43 3.27 5.60 -11.90
C LYS A 43 4.36 5.77 -12.95
N ASP A 44 4.76 4.68 -13.59
CA ASP A 44 5.82 4.64 -14.60
C ASP A 44 7.11 5.35 -14.13
N GLY A 45 7.51 5.13 -12.87
CA GLY A 45 8.67 5.74 -12.23
C GLY A 45 8.53 7.21 -11.84
N GLN A 46 7.39 7.84 -12.14
CA GLN A 46 7.14 9.25 -11.82
C GLN A 46 6.28 9.40 -10.57
N VAL A 47 6.57 10.42 -9.77
CA VAL A 47 5.74 10.77 -8.61
C VAL A 47 4.41 11.32 -9.10
N CYS A 48 3.31 10.74 -8.60
CA CYS A 48 1.96 11.19 -8.91
C CYS A 48 1.62 12.52 -8.23
N ASP A 49 0.70 13.26 -8.81
CA ASP A 49 0.14 14.47 -8.18
C ASP A 49 -0.69 14.08 -6.95
N LEU A 50 -0.29 14.61 -5.79
CA LEU A 50 -0.95 14.39 -4.50
C LEU A 50 -1.84 15.58 -4.08
N SER A 51 -1.98 16.62 -4.93
CA SER A 51 -2.71 17.85 -4.59
C SER A 51 -4.19 17.60 -4.25
N GLY A 52 -4.80 16.58 -4.83
CA GLY A 52 -6.16 16.13 -4.53
C GLY A 52 -6.30 15.29 -3.24
N THR A 53 -5.22 15.00 -2.54
CA THR A 53 -5.21 14.21 -1.31
C THR A 53 -5.15 15.14 -0.08
N ASN A 54 -5.77 14.73 1.01
CA ASN A 54 -5.72 15.51 2.26
C ASN A 54 -4.27 15.74 2.71
N ARG A 55 -3.86 17.03 2.80
CA ARG A 55 -2.51 17.44 3.17
C ARG A 55 -2.03 16.82 4.48
N ASN A 56 -2.87 16.85 5.50
CA ASN A 56 -2.51 16.27 6.79
C ASN A 56 -2.22 14.77 6.69
N PHE A 57 -2.99 14.05 5.87
CA PHE A 57 -2.72 12.63 5.61
C PHE A 57 -1.40 12.42 4.86
N VAL A 58 -1.08 13.29 3.91
CA VAL A 58 0.14 13.21 3.09
C VAL A 58 1.37 13.51 3.93
N ASP A 59 1.34 14.58 4.73
CA ASP A 59 2.51 15.14 5.39
C ASP A 59 2.79 14.50 6.78
N THR A 60 1.79 13.87 7.40
CA THR A 60 1.95 13.27 8.73
C THR A 60 2.56 11.88 8.66
N LYS A 61 3.54 11.62 9.54
CA LYS A 61 4.15 10.30 9.71
C LYS A 61 3.20 9.35 10.42
N HIS A 62 2.96 8.22 9.78
CA HIS A 62 2.13 7.13 10.28
C HIS A 62 2.75 5.78 9.95
N PRO A 63 2.35 4.68 10.64
CA PRO A 63 2.53 3.35 10.07
C PRO A 63 1.87 3.30 8.70
N ARG A 64 2.55 2.72 7.72
CA ARG A 64 2.05 2.64 6.34
C ARG A 64 2.14 1.22 5.82
N SER A 65 1.20 0.88 4.95
CA SER A 65 1.28 -0.29 4.09
C SER A 65 1.25 0.17 2.64
N ALA A 66 2.02 -0.47 1.79
CA ALA A 66 2.05 -0.17 0.36
C ALA A 66 2.30 -1.43 -0.46
N VAL A 67 1.86 -1.39 -1.69
CA VAL A 67 2.25 -2.33 -2.73
C VAL A 67 2.93 -1.57 -3.86
N ALA A 68 3.99 -2.15 -4.40
CA ALA A 68 4.67 -1.58 -5.54
C ALA A 68 5.04 -2.65 -6.56
N LEU A 69 5.26 -2.22 -7.79
CA LEU A 69 5.76 -3.03 -8.90
C LEU A 69 7.09 -2.46 -9.36
N THR A 70 8.08 -3.34 -9.56
CA THR A 70 9.34 -2.98 -10.19
C THR A 70 9.24 -3.09 -11.72
N ARG A 71 10.22 -2.53 -12.42
CA ARG A 71 10.34 -2.65 -13.89
C ARG A 71 10.40 -4.10 -14.35
N GLU A 72 11.02 -4.97 -13.57
CA GLU A 72 11.12 -6.41 -13.87
C GLU A 72 9.85 -7.18 -13.51
N GLY A 73 8.80 -6.50 -13.05
CA GLY A 73 7.52 -7.11 -12.68
C GLY A 73 7.49 -7.77 -11.31
N LYS A 74 8.49 -7.51 -10.45
CA LYS A 74 8.47 -7.98 -9.06
C LYS A 74 7.44 -7.19 -8.26
N ILE A 75 6.73 -7.87 -7.37
CA ILE A 75 5.79 -7.26 -6.42
C ILE A 75 6.53 -6.99 -5.11
N LEU A 76 6.49 -5.75 -4.63
CA LEU A 76 6.98 -5.36 -3.32
C LEU A 76 5.78 -5.16 -2.39
N LEU A 77 5.71 -5.93 -1.32
CA LEU A 77 4.78 -5.73 -0.20
C LEU A 77 5.55 -5.03 0.91
N ILE A 78 5.11 -3.84 1.28
CA ILE A 78 5.87 -2.93 2.15
C ILE A 78 5.00 -2.54 3.34
N VAL A 79 5.58 -2.70 4.54
CA VAL A 79 5.02 -2.16 5.77
C VAL A 79 6.09 -1.33 6.48
N VAL A 80 5.71 -0.17 6.95
CA VAL A 80 6.54 0.71 7.77
C VAL A 80 5.89 0.86 9.13
N ASP A 81 6.61 0.50 10.18
CA ASP A 81 6.16 0.68 11.56
C ASP A 81 6.07 2.16 11.94
N GLY A 82 5.21 2.48 12.90
CA GLY A 82 5.07 3.85 13.37
C GLY A 82 4.31 3.98 14.68
N ARG A 83 4.07 5.24 15.09
CA ARG A 83 3.38 5.59 16.36
C ARG A 83 4.05 5.03 17.61
N ARG A 84 5.36 4.79 17.55
CA ARG A 84 6.16 4.28 18.64
C ARG A 84 7.29 5.28 18.92
N LYS A 85 7.03 6.25 19.80
CA LYS A 85 7.97 7.34 20.12
C LYS A 85 9.36 6.81 20.49
N GLY A 86 10.39 7.37 19.84
CA GLY A 86 11.78 7.00 20.05
C GLY A 86 12.20 5.62 19.49
N LYS A 87 11.28 4.91 18.80
CA LYS A 87 11.58 3.61 18.18
C LYS A 87 11.22 3.58 16.68
N ALA A 88 9.97 3.89 16.36
CA ALA A 88 9.47 3.93 14.99
C ALA A 88 8.35 4.98 14.93
N GLU A 89 8.62 6.10 14.33
CA GLU A 89 7.63 7.19 14.26
C GLU A 89 6.66 7.06 13.09
N GLY A 90 7.06 6.31 12.07
CA GLY A 90 6.34 6.16 10.82
C GLY A 90 6.97 6.95 9.69
N ILE A 91 6.25 7.01 8.57
CA ILE A 91 6.70 7.67 7.35
C ILE A 91 5.55 8.47 6.74
N ASN A 92 5.82 9.62 6.12
CA ASN A 92 4.85 10.37 5.34
C ASN A 92 4.78 9.83 3.89
N ILE A 93 3.82 10.27 3.10
CA ILE A 93 3.61 9.75 1.75
C ILE A 93 4.77 10.10 0.80
N PRO A 94 5.32 11.33 0.76
CA PRO A 94 6.48 11.65 -0.08
C PRO A 94 7.73 10.83 0.27
N GLU A 95 8.02 10.65 1.57
CA GLU A 95 9.14 9.83 2.03
C GLU A 95 8.96 8.36 1.62
N LEU A 96 7.73 7.83 1.74
CA LEU A 96 7.40 6.46 1.33
C LEU A 96 7.57 6.27 -0.18
N ALA A 97 7.09 7.20 -0.99
CA ALA A 97 7.27 7.17 -2.44
C ALA A 97 8.76 7.18 -2.83
N HIS A 98 9.55 8.04 -2.17
CA HIS A 98 10.99 8.09 -2.39
C HIS A 98 11.68 6.77 -2.03
N MET A 99 11.37 6.22 -0.86
CA MET A 99 11.91 4.94 -0.40
C MET A 99 11.58 3.81 -1.41
N ILE A 100 10.36 3.76 -1.89
CA ILE A 100 9.93 2.75 -2.87
C ILE A 100 10.71 2.89 -4.19
N ARG A 101 10.94 4.12 -4.67
CA ARG A 101 11.79 4.35 -5.85
C ARG A 101 13.21 3.85 -5.66
N VAL A 102 13.80 4.09 -4.49
CA VAL A 102 15.15 3.59 -4.15
C VAL A 102 15.19 2.05 -4.16
N LEU A 103 14.09 1.40 -3.76
CA LEU A 103 13.94 -0.06 -3.83
C LEU A 103 13.64 -0.58 -5.25
N GLY A 104 13.60 0.28 -6.26
CA GLY A 104 13.35 -0.09 -7.65
C GLY A 104 11.88 -0.13 -8.06
N GLY A 105 10.97 0.38 -7.22
CA GLY A 105 9.54 0.49 -7.55
C GLY A 105 9.29 1.56 -8.62
N GLU A 106 8.51 1.22 -9.62
CA GLU A 106 8.03 2.13 -10.68
C GLU A 106 6.57 2.51 -10.50
N ASP A 107 5.73 1.56 -10.13
CA ASP A 107 4.35 1.83 -9.72
C ASP A 107 4.22 1.61 -8.22
N ALA A 108 3.51 2.47 -7.50
CA ALA A 108 3.30 2.31 -6.07
C ALA A 108 1.97 2.88 -5.59
N LEU A 109 1.27 2.10 -4.79
CA LEU A 109 -0.01 2.46 -4.20
C LEU A 109 0.06 2.31 -2.67
N ASN A 110 -0.30 3.38 -1.96
CA ASN A 110 -0.53 3.29 -0.52
C ASN A 110 -1.82 2.54 -0.22
N LEU A 111 -1.76 1.62 0.72
CA LEU A 111 -2.89 0.84 1.22
C LEU A 111 -3.39 1.37 2.57
N ASP A 112 -4.35 0.68 3.20
CA ASP A 112 -4.74 1.01 4.58
C ASP A 112 -3.54 0.85 5.51
N GLY A 113 -3.32 1.85 6.35
CA GLY A 113 -2.17 1.99 7.19
C GLY A 113 -2.53 2.10 8.67
N GLY A 114 -1.67 2.77 9.44
CA GLY A 114 -1.90 2.98 10.87
C GLY A 114 -1.97 1.66 11.63
N GLY A 115 -3.03 1.45 12.39
CA GLY A 115 -3.25 0.20 13.14
C GLY A 115 -3.50 -1.04 12.29
N SER A 116 -3.77 -0.87 10.98
CA SER A 116 -3.97 -1.97 10.03
C SER A 116 -2.68 -2.45 9.38
N SER A 117 -1.55 -1.76 9.64
CA SER A 117 -0.25 -2.11 9.04
C SER A 117 0.28 -3.40 9.65
N THR A 118 0.12 -4.51 8.95
CA THR A 118 0.66 -5.82 9.34
C THR A 118 1.20 -6.54 8.12
N LEU A 119 2.41 -7.07 8.22
CA LEU A 119 3.02 -7.94 7.24
C LEU A 119 3.23 -9.32 7.86
N TRP A 120 2.72 -10.34 7.21
CA TRP A 120 2.83 -11.72 7.65
C TRP A 120 3.55 -12.57 6.60
N SER A 121 4.40 -13.49 7.03
CA SER A 121 5.03 -14.49 6.17
C SER A 121 5.05 -15.84 6.87
N GLY A 122 4.66 -16.89 6.17
CA GLY A 122 4.70 -18.28 6.69
C GLY A 122 6.11 -18.79 6.97
N GLU A 123 7.13 -18.14 6.45
CA GLU A 123 8.54 -18.50 6.66
C GLU A 123 9.14 -17.93 7.95
N LEU A 124 8.43 -17.02 8.61
CA LEU A 124 8.93 -16.35 9.82
C LEU A 124 8.51 -17.10 11.08
N PRO A 125 9.39 -17.16 12.10
CA PRO A 125 9.03 -17.65 13.42
C PRO A 125 7.97 -16.75 14.09
N ASP A 126 7.51 -17.13 15.27
CA ASP A 126 6.67 -16.29 16.14
C ASP A 126 5.37 -15.78 15.50
N LYS A 127 4.55 -16.69 14.98
CA LYS A 127 3.26 -16.40 14.32
C LYS A 127 3.38 -15.68 12.97
N GLY A 128 4.57 -15.58 12.39
CA GLY A 128 4.78 -15.10 11.06
C GLY A 128 4.67 -13.57 10.85
N ILE A 129 4.52 -12.77 11.92
CA ILE A 129 4.43 -11.30 11.80
C ILE A 129 5.83 -10.71 11.64
N ALA A 130 6.04 -10.02 10.52
CA ALA A 130 7.34 -9.43 10.16
C ALA A 130 7.58 -8.04 10.75
N ASN A 131 6.52 -7.33 11.13
CA ASN A 131 6.60 -5.96 11.64
C ASN A 131 6.11 -5.88 13.10
N THR A 132 6.11 -4.68 13.67
CA THR A 132 5.53 -4.44 15.00
C THR A 132 4.29 -3.57 14.87
N PRO A 133 3.07 -4.16 14.86
CA PRO A 133 1.83 -3.40 14.80
C PRO A 133 1.76 -2.30 15.86
N SER A 134 1.19 -1.14 15.54
CA SER A 134 1.19 0.03 16.42
C SER A 134 0.24 -0.05 17.62
N GLY A 135 -0.61 -1.08 17.67
CA GLY A 135 -1.50 -1.38 18.79
C GLY A 135 -0.94 -2.44 19.73
N SER A 136 -1.67 -2.76 20.79
CA SER A 136 -1.34 -3.86 21.71
C SER A 136 -1.51 -5.25 21.07
N ALA A 137 -2.23 -5.33 19.96
CA ALA A 137 -2.46 -6.52 19.15
C ALA A 137 -2.74 -6.13 17.69
N GLU A 138 -2.73 -7.12 16.80
CA GLU A 138 -3.16 -6.93 15.42
C GLU A 138 -4.62 -6.43 15.36
N ARG A 139 -4.84 -5.45 14.51
CA ARG A 139 -6.18 -4.95 14.25
C ARG A 139 -6.92 -5.86 13.28
N LYS A 140 -8.20 -6.13 13.54
CA LYS A 140 -9.08 -6.77 12.58
C LYS A 140 -9.24 -5.88 11.36
N VAL A 141 -9.01 -6.43 10.17
CA VAL A 141 -9.13 -5.74 8.88
C VAL A 141 -10.15 -6.45 7.99
N ALA A 142 -10.73 -5.72 7.04
CA ALA A 142 -11.77 -6.25 6.16
C ALA A 142 -11.21 -7.14 5.04
N ASN A 143 -9.96 -6.91 4.63
CA ASN A 143 -9.30 -7.63 3.54
C ASN A 143 -7.77 -7.63 3.72
N SER A 144 -7.10 -8.45 2.95
CA SER A 144 -5.65 -8.53 2.86
C SER A 144 -5.22 -8.79 1.41
N LEU A 145 -3.99 -8.41 1.08
CA LEU A 145 -3.33 -8.80 -0.15
C LEU A 145 -2.41 -9.98 0.17
N CYS A 146 -2.62 -11.11 -0.49
CA CYS A 146 -1.86 -12.34 -0.23
C CYS A 146 -1.15 -12.78 -1.50
N VAL A 147 0.07 -13.32 -1.32
CA VAL A 147 0.84 -14.00 -2.37
C VAL A 147 1.01 -15.44 -1.93
N TYR A 148 0.69 -16.36 -2.81
CA TYR A 148 0.89 -17.81 -2.62
C TYR A 148 1.83 -18.32 -3.71
N GLU A 149 2.70 -19.25 -3.34
CA GLU A 149 3.48 -20.05 -4.28
C GLU A 149 2.63 -21.15 -4.92
#